data_71e3e9163650c340e3d3a97c1ef1f2b8
#
_entry.id   71e3e9163650c340e3d3a97c1ef1f2b8
#
_cell.length_a   1.000
_cell.length_b   1.000
_cell.length_c   1.000
_cell.angle_alpha   90.00
_cell.angle_beta   90.00
_cell.angle_gamma   90.00
#
_symmetry.space_group_name_H-M   'P 1'
#
loop_
_entity.id
_entity.type
_entity.pdbx_description
1 polymer ?
#
loop_
_entity_poly.entity_id
_entity_poly.type
_entity_poly.pdbx_seq_one_letter_code
_entity_poly.pdbx_strand_id
1 'polypeptide(L)'
;MITKEDFAYFHKIKKDAVLIQHQLISLKSKEARFLVQKPATLGNGIHEFPLDQQDHYRNYFDQHGSQISAIKFVPASGLASRMFYFLRDFLLNFDPDQDNFETYLADESNHEFCFFIQHIENFSFYDLIKNKVIEEGQTHKNHAAFIYNFIQVLLDDAALGMEGKAKALLPLFSNSKAAYDSAFELQIIEALQLFSGITKTKIHFTIDADQLPHFIALENKLSEKLSKDESERLQIEYSFQDSKTDSIALLKNDRLLRDEDNNLIFRKSGHGALFDNIKRFRADLMFIKSIDSVWPMDQQSTAIQKAMGGLYLERFNQIKSLLDQLQNAIATSIDESTDFIKSCFHIDLSSKLKGFDFEEQIQRLIDFLNRPLRVCG
;
A
#
# COMPACT_ATOMS: atom_id res chain seq x y z
N MET A 1 26.20 -10.65 17.06
CA MET A 1 25.41 -11.41 18.05
C MET A 1 24.70 -10.43 18.96
N ILE A 2 23.54 -10.79 19.48
CA ILE A 2 22.83 -10.00 20.50
C ILE A 2 23.58 -10.15 21.82
N THR A 3 23.85 -9.06 22.52
CA THR A 3 24.63 -8.99 23.76
C THR A 3 23.72 -8.88 24.99
N LYS A 4 24.30 -8.93 26.21
CA LYS A 4 23.54 -8.71 27.45
C LYS A 4 23.01 -7.27 27.55
N GLU A 5 23.79 -6.32 27.07
CA GLU A 5 23.41 -4.90 27.00
C GLU A 5 22.18 -4.70 26.07
N ASP A 6 22.12 -5.44 24.96
CA ASP A 6 20.97 -5.41 24.05
C ASP A 6 19.68 -5.84 24.76
N PHE A 7 19.72 -6.87 25.61
CA PHE A 7 18.52 -7.29 26.35
C PHE A 7 18.04 -6.21 27.32
N ALA A 8 18.96 -5.49 28.01
CA ALA A 8 18.60 -4.36 28.85
C ALA A 8 17.96 -3.22 28.02
N TYR A 9 18.54 -2.96 26.84
CA TYR A 9 18.01 -1.97 25.90
C TYR A 9 16.61 -2.35 25.39
N PHE A 10 16.37 -3.62 24.99
CA PHE A 10 15.05 -4.10 24.57
C PHE A 10 13.99 -3.90 25.64
N HIS A 11 14.33 -4.18 26.91
CA HIS A 11 13.42 -3.93 28.02
C HIS A 11 13.09 -2.45 28.16
N LYS A 12 14.08 -1.55 28.06
CA LYS A 12 13.91 -0.09 28.11
C LYS A 12 12.96 0.42 27.03
N ILE A 13 13.11 -0.08 25.78
CA ILE A 13 12.30 0.36 24.62
C ILE A 13 11.07 -0.53 24.39
N LYS A 14 10.74 -1.41 25.33
CA LYS A 14 9.58 -2.31 25.30
C LYS A 14 9.51 -3.22 24.07
N LYS A 15 10.66 -3.71 23.61
CA LYS A 15 10.76 -4.69 22.50
C LYS A 15 10.80 -6.11 23.04
N ASP A 16 10.20 -7.04 22.29
CA ASP A 16 10.20 -8.47 22.62
C ASP A 16 11.52 -9.12 22.17
N ALA A 17 12.34 -9.52 23.14
CA ALA A 17 13.63 -10.14 22.90
C ALA A 17 13.53 -11.48 22.15
N VAL A 18 12.47 -12.26 22.38
CA VAL A 18 12.24 -13.55 21.70
C VAL A 18 11.94 -13.31 20.23
N LEU A 19 11.07 -12.34 19.96
CA LEU A 19 10.75 -11.94 18.57
C LEU A 19 12.00 -11.45 17.82
N ILE A 20 12.84 -10.64 18.47
CA ILE A 20 14.09 -10.15 17.87
C ILE A 20 15.06 -11.28 17.57
N GLN A 21 15.19 -12.28 18.47
CA GLN A 21 15.99 -13.46 18.19
C GLN A 21 15.46 -14.25 16.99
N HIS A 22 14.16 -14.44 16.89
CA HIS A 22 13.53 -15.08 15.73
C HIS A 22 13.76 -14.30 14.44
N GLN A 23 13.67 -12.96 14.48
CA GLN A 23 14.02 -12.11 13.34
C GLN A 23 15.47 -12.30 12.90
N LEU A 24 16.42 -12.34 13.86
CA LEU A 24 17.83 -12.53 13.56
C LEU A 24 18.12 -13.88 12.90
N ILE A 25 17.53 -14.95 13.44
CA ILE A 25 17.64 -16.30 12.84
C ILE A 25 17.09 -16.28 11.42
N SER A 26 15.92 -15.69 11.25
CA SER A 26 15.22 -15.59 9.97
C SER A 26 15.97 -14.75 8.91
N LEU A 27 16.63 -13.66 9.32
CA LEU A 27 17.42 -12.82 8.42
C LEU A 27 18.73 -13.51 8.01
N LYS A 28 19.30 -14.34 8.89
CA LYS A 28 20.53 -15.09 8.59
C LYS A 28 20.28 -16.39 7.84
N SER A 29 19.08 -16.99 7.99
CA SER A 29 18.72 -18.15 7.17
C SER A 29 18.48 -17.67 5.75
N LYS A 30 19.27 -18.18 4.81
CA LYS A 30 19.08 -17.90 3.38
C LYS A 30 18.00 -18.79 2.74
N GLU A 31 17.24 -19.49 3.57
CA GLU A 31 16.19 -20.40 3.11
C GLU A 31 14.98 -19.60 2.61
N ALA A 32 14.53 -19.96 1.43
CA ALA A 32 13.27 -19.42 0.89
C ALA A 32 12.11 -19.95 1.78
N ARG A 33 11.35 -19.03 2.35
CA ARG A 33 10.19 -19.36 3.20
C ARG A 33 9.01 -19.97 2.44
N PHE A 34 9.01 -19.83 1.12
CA PHE A 34 7.95 -20.32 0.24
C PHE A 34 8.57 -21.11 -0.90
N LEU A 35 8.07 -22.33 -1.09
CA LEU A 35 8.37 -23.13 -2.27
C LEU A 35 7.54 -22.60 -3.44
N VAL A 36 8.14 -21.74 -4.25
CA VAL A 36 7.54 -21.29 -5.51
C VAL A 36 7.80 -22.38 -6.54
N GLN A 37 6.73 -23.03 -7.02
CA GLN A 37 6.83 -24.13 -8.00
C GLN A 37 7.05 -23.59 -9.42
N LYS A 38 6.29 -22.57 -9.81
CA LYS A 38 6.33 -21.94 -11.15
C LYS A 38 5.70 -20.55 -11.11
N PRO A 39 6.00 -19.68 -12.08
CA PRO A 39 5.29 -18.42 -12.23
C PRO A 39 3.83 -18.67 -12.58
N ALA A 40 2.93 -17.80 -12.13
CA ALA A 40 1.56 -17.76 -12.57
C ALA A 40 1.47 -17.22 -14.00
N THR A 41 0.64 -17.82 -14.83
CA THR A 41 0.38 -17.42 -16.22
C THR A 41 -1.12 -17.42 -16.49
N LEU A 42 -1.55 -16.82 -17.61
CA LEU A 42 -2.95 -16.86 -18.05
C LEU A 42 -3.43 -18.30 -18.17
N GLY A 43 -4.60 -18.58 -17.58
CA GLY A 43 -5.18 -19.93 -17.49
C GLY A 43 -4.49 -20.87 -16.50
N ASN A 44 -3.44 -20.41 -15.81
CA ASN A 44 -2.73 -21.18 -14.78
C ASN A 44 -2.28 -20.27 -13.63
N GLY A 45 -3.22 -19.90 -12.78
CA GLY A 45 -3.01 -19.01 -11.65
C GLY A 45 -3.38 -17.55 -11.92
N ILE A 46 -3.53 -17.14 -13.19
CA ILE A 46 -4.05 -15.83 -13.59
C ILE A 46 -5.33 -16.06 -14.39
N HIS A 47 -6.41 -15.39 -13.99
CA HIS A 47 -7.68 -15.34 -14.71
C HIS A 47 -7.75 -14.05 -15.52
N GLU A 48 -8.25 -14.15 -16.75
CA GLU A 48 -8.62 -13.03 -17.59
C GLU A 48 -10.14 -12.95 -17.64
N PHE A 49 -10.67 -11.75 -17.42
CA PHE A 49 -12.10 -11.50 -17.49
C PHE A 49 -12.41 -10.57 -18.67
N PRO A 50 -13.10 -11.04 -19.71
CA PRO A 50 -13.63 -10.21 -20.79
C PRO A 50 -14.53 -9.09 -20.25
N LEU A 51 -14.75 -8.04 -21.04
CA LEU A 51 -15.50 -6.85 -20.62
C LEU A 51 -16.93 -7.17 -20.16
N ASP A 52 -17.61 -8.09 -20.82
CA ASP A 52 -18.95 -8.55 -20.44
C ASP A 52 -18.98 -9.20 -19.05
N GLN A 53 -17.96 -9.97 -18.70
CA GLN A 53 -17.81 -10.54 -17.36
C GLN A 53 -17.44 -9.48 -16.32
N GLN A 54 -16.61 -8.51 -16.68
CA GLN A 54 -16.30 -7.39 -15.80
C GLN A 54 -17.57 -6.57 -15.51
N ASP A 55 -18.43 -6.37 -16.52
CA ASP A 55 -19.72 -5.71 -16.38
C ASP A 55 -20.68 -6.51 -15.50
N HIS A 56 -20.72 -7.83 -15.64
CA HIS A 56 -21.47 -8.72 -14.75
C HIS A 56 -21.04 -8.52 -13.29
N TYR A 57 -19.75 -8.57 -12.98
CA TYR A 57 -19.27 -8.41 -11.61
C TYR A 57 -19.50 -6.99 -11.06
N ARG A 58 -19.37 -5.94 -11.88
CA ARG A 58 -19.73 -4.57 -11.45
C ARG A 58 -21.18 -4.47 -11.04
N ASN A 59 -22.08 -4.99 -11.87
CA ASN A 59 -23.50 -5.01 -11.59
C ASN A 59 -23.83 -5.83 -10.35
N TYR A 60 -23.15 -6.96 -10.17
CA TYR A 60 -23.29 -7.79 -8.97
C TYR A 60 -22.88 -7.02 -7.71
N PHE A 61 -21.75 -6.29 -7.74
CA PHE A 61 -21.32 -5.43 -6.64
C PHE A 61 -22.35 -4.32 -6.34
N ASP A 62 -22.82 -3.62 -7.35
CA ASP A 62 -23.79 -2.53 -7.17
C ASP A 62 -25.14 -3.02 -6.60
N GLN A 63 -25.55 -4.24 -6.91
CA GLN A 63 -26.79 -4.85 -6.39
C GLN A 63 -26.65 -5.36 -4.95
N HIS A 64 -25.51 -5.92 -4.58
CA HIS A 64 -25.32 -6.61 -3.30
C HIS A 64 -24.46 -5.82 -2.30
N GLY A 65 -23.70 -4.84 -2.77
CA GLY A 65 -22.75 -4.08 -1.94
C GLY A 65 -23.41 -3.29 -0.79
N SER A 66 -24.68 -2.87 -0.96
CA SER A 66 -25.43 -2.18 0.11
C SER A 66 -25.80 -3.08 1.30
N GLN A 67 -25.73 -4.40 1.13
CA GLN A 67 -26.11 -5.40 2.12
C GLN A 67 -24.92 -5.87 2.97
N ILE A 68 -23.71 -5.39 2.68
CA ILE A 68 -22.48 -5.81 3.32
C ILE A 68 -21.79 -4.66 4.04
N SER A 69 -20.96 -4.99 5.03
CA SER A 69 -20.02 -4.07 5.62
C SER A 69 -18.73 -4.06 4.77
N ALA A 70 -18.48 -2.95 4.08
CA ALA A 70 -17.26 -2.77 3.29
C ALA A 70 -16.38 -1.65 3.84
N ILE A 71 -15.06 -1.83 3.74
CA ILE A 71 -14.07 -0.84 4.14
C ILE A 71 -12.93 -0.78 3.12
N LYS A 72 -12.41 0.43 2.88
CA LYS A 72 -11.16 0.62 2.15
C LYS A 72 -10.01 0.83 3.14
N PHE A 73 -9.00 -0.02 3.10
CA PHE A 73 -7.81 0.03 3.96
C PHE A 73 -6.60 0.47 3.16
N VAL A 74 -5.98 1.59 3.58
CA VAL A 74 -4.88 2.23 2.85
C VAL A 74 -3.66 2.37 3.76
N PRO A 75 -2.60 1.58 3.54
CA PRO A 75 -1.30 1.83 4.16
C PRO A 75 -0.73 3.17 3.68
N ALA A 76 -0.55 4.14 4.58
CA ALA A 76 -0.15 5.51 4.27
C ALA A 76 1.01 6.05 5.13
N SER A 77 1.68 5.17 5.91
CA SER A 77 2.82 5.55 6.77
C SER A 77 4.15 5.71 6.03
N GLY A 78 4.20 5.41 4.73
CA GLY A 78 5.44 5.48 3.94
C GLY A 78 5.92 6.91 3.76
N LEU A 79 7.15 7.22 4.22
CA LEU A 79 7.80 8.50 3.98
C LEU A 79 8.29 8.63 2.54
N ALA A 80 8.43 9.88 2.09
CA ALA A 80 8.88 10.20 0.74
C ALA A 80 10.41 10.12 0.56
N SER A 81 11.17 9.84 1.62
CA SER A 81 12.65 9.87 1.59
C SER A 81 13.29 9.06 0.46
N ARG A 82 12.73 7.87 0.14
CA ARG A 82 13.24 7.08 -0.99
C ARG A 82 12.85 7.64 -2.35
N MET A 83 11.73 8.35 -2.42
CA MET A 83 11.26 8.98 -3.66
C MET A 83 12.17 10.13 -4.08
N PHE A 84 12.72 10.86 -3.11
CA PHE A 84 13.57 12.02 -3.36
C PHE A 84 15.06 11.75 -3.21
N TYR A 85 15.47 10.47 -3.10
CA TYR A 85 16.87 10.09 -2.90
C TYR A 85 17.80 10.68 -3.98
N PHE A 86 17.41 10.61 -5.26
CA PHE A 86 18.21 11.15 -6.38
C PHE A 86 18.36 12.67 -6.34
N LEU A 87 17.39 13.41 -5.76
CA LEU A 87 17.52 14.86 -5.56
C LEU A 87 18.46 15.20 -4.41
N ARG A 88 18.42 14.40 -3.36
CA ARG A 88 19.37 14.53 -2.26
C ARG A 88 20.79 14.21 -2.73
N ASP A 89 20.96 13.18 -3.54
CA ASP A 89 22.23 12.80 -4.14
C ASP A 89 22.80 13.96 -5.00
N PHE A 90 21.96 14.61 -5.79
CA PHE A 90 22.34 15.82 -6.52
C PHE A 90 22.86 16.92 -5.59
N LEU A 91 22.14 17.27 -4.52
CA LEU A 91 22.58 18.32 -3.58
C LEU A 91 23.90 18.00 -2.89
N LEU A 92 24.21 16.72 -2.69
CA LEU A 92 25.43 16.27 -2.03
C LEU A 92 26.66 16.25 -2.96
N ASN A 93 26.43 16.01 -4.26
CA ASN A 93 27.50 15.72 -5.22
C ASN A 93 27.66 16.77 -6.31
N PHE A 94 26.83 17.81 -6.35
CA PHE A 94 26.88 18.88 -7.35
C PHE A 94 27.08 20.25 -6.69
N ASP A 95 28.10 20.99 -7.14
CA ASP A 95 28.37 22.38 -6.74
C ASP A 95 28.00 23.31 -7.90
N PRO A 96 26.96 24.17 -7.77
CA PRO A 96 26.49 25.03 -8.87
C PRO A 96 27.48 26.11 -9.29
N ASP A 97 28.52 26.40 -8.48
CA ASP A 97 29.57 27.40 -8.78
C ASP A 97 30.80 26.76 -9.45
N GLN A 98 31.00 25.41 -9.34
CA GLN A 98 32.20 24.74 -9.82
C GLN A 98 31.91 23.69 -10.91
N ASP A 99 30.77 23.00 -10.82
CA ASP A 99 30.46 21.88 -11.70
C ASP A 99 29.72 22.31 -12.98
N ASN A 100 29.94 21.56 -14.06
CA ASN A 100 29.24 21.76 -15.31
C ASN A 100 27.92 20.96 -15.31
N PHE A 101 26.80 21.68 -15.35
CA PHE A 101 25.47 21.10 -15.28
C PHE A 101 25.15 20.20 -16.49
N GLU A 102 25.58 20.58 -17.70
CA GLU A 102 25.37 19.76 -18.90
C GLU A 102 26.13 18.44 -18.82
N THR A 103 27.33 18.45 -18.25
CA THR A 103 28.11 17.23 -18.02
C THR A 103 27.43 16.33 -16.98
N TYR A 104 26.86 16.91 -15.93
CA TYR A 104 26.10 16.15 -14.92
C TYR A 104 24.85 15.51 -15.53
N LEU A 105 24.14 16.24 -16.39
CA LEU A 105 22.95 15.71 -17.09
C LEU A 105 23.31 14.65 -18.13
N ALA A 106 24.49 14.68 -18.70
CA ALA A 106 24.93 13.69 -19.70
C ALA A 106 25.36 12.35 -19.11
N ASP A 107 25.54 12.27 -17.79
CA ASP A 107 25.90 11.04 -17.10
C ASP A 107 24.68 10.10 -16.99
N GLU A 108 24.79 8.90 -17.55
CA GLU A 108 23.72 7.88 -17.54
C GLU A 108 23.30 7.47 -16.11
N SER A 109 24.19 7.62 -15.11
CA SER A 109 23.87 7.32 -13.72
C SER A 109 22.80 8.29 -13.14
N ASN A 110 22.66 9.49 -13.74
CA ASN A 110 21.75 10.54 -13.30
C ASN A 110 20.41 10.56 -14.07
N HIS A 111 20.02 9.45 -14.73
CA HIS A 111 18.83 9.39 -15.59
C HIS A 111 17.52 9.75 -14.85
N GLU A 112 17.35 9.38 -13.58
CA GLU A 112 16.17 9.76 -12.77
C GLU A 112 16.10 11.28 -12.56
N PHE A 113 17.26 11.90 -12.28
CA PHE A 113 17.39 13.34 -12.14
C PHE A 113 17.09 14.06 -13.46
N CYS A 114 17.66 13.58 -14.57
CA CYS A 114 17.40 14.14 -15.89
C CYS A 114 15.91 14.09 -16.26
N PHE A 115 15.26 12.96 -16.00
CA PHE A 115 13.83 12.81 -16.23
C PHE A 115 13.02 13.80 -15.38
N PHE A 116 13.37 13.94 -14.10
CA PHE A 116 12.72 14.91 -13.22
C PHE A 116 12.85 16.34 -13.74
N ILE A 117 14.05 16.77 -14.13
CA ILE A 117 14.29 18.13 -14.65
C ILE A 117 13.52 18.39 -15.94
N GLN A 118 13.45 17.42 -16.86
CA GLN A 118 12.68 17.54 -18.10
C GLN A 118 11.18 17.74 -17.85
N HIS A 119 10.67 17.29 -16.73
CA HIS A 119 9.25 17.33 -16.39
C HIS A 119 8.92 18.18 -15.15
N ILE A 120 9.88 18.95 -14.65
CA ILE A 120 9.76 19.68 -13.37
C ILE A 120 8.56 20.62 -13.34
N GLU A 121 8.23 21.27 -14.48
CA GLU A 121 7.10 22.18 -14.60
C GLU A 121 5.73 21.49 -14.57
N ASN A 122 5.69 20.16 -14.71
CA ASN A 122 4.45 19.39 -14.68
C ASN A 122 4.02 19.04 -13.25
N PHE A 123 4.87 19.26 -12.26
CA PHE A 123 4.51 18.98 -10.86
C PHE A 123 3.71 20.14 -10.25
N SER A 124 2.68 19.81 -9.47
CA SER A 124 1.80 20.79 -8.82
C SER A 124 2.54 21.75 -7.88
N PHE A 125 3.66 21.33 -7.34
CA PHE A 125 4.50 22.13 -6.45
C PHE A 125 5.43 23.10 -7.19
N TYR A 126 5.54 23.03 -8.52
CA TYR A 126 6.53 23.81 -9.28
C TYR A 126 6.37 25.31 -9.05
N ASP A 127 5.20 25.86 -9.30
CA ASP A 127 4.95 27.30 -9.15
C ASP A 127 5.12 27.76 -7.70
N LEU A 128 4.71 26.93 -6.72
CA LEU A 128 4.89 27.21 -5.30
C LEU A 128 6.37 27.38 -4.94
N ILE A 129 7.21 26.44 -5.39
CA ILE A 129 8.65 26.46 -5.09
C ILE A 129 9.34 27.58 -5.87
N LYS A 130 9.03 27.73 -7.14
CA LYS A 130 9.57 28.80 -8.00
C LYS A 130 9.34 30.18 -7.38
N ASN A 131 8.12 30.46 -6.93
CA ASN A 131 7.81 31.74 -6.29
C ASN A 131 8.60 31.92 -4.99
N LYS A 132 8.73 30.88 -4.17
CA LYS A 132 9.50 30.93 -2.92
C LYS A 132 10.99 31.18 -3.17
N VAL A 133 11.59 30.53 -4.15
CA VAL A 133 12.99 30.75 -4.58
C VAL A 133 13.20 32.20 -5.04
N ILE A 134 12.23 32.78 -5.74
CA ILE A 134 12.28 34.19 -6.20
C ILE A 134 12.16 35.17 -5.01
N GLU A 135 11.22 34.92 -4.09
CA GLU A 135 10.97 35.75 -2.89
C GLU A 135 12.17 35.80 -1.96
N GLU A 136 12.94 34.71 -1.84
CA GLU A 136 14.16 34.64 -1.03
C GLU A 136 15.35 35.37 -1.66
N GLY A 137 15.14 36.08 -2.78
CA GLY A 137 16.17 36.91 -3.43
C GLY A 137 17.29 36.11 -4.07
N GLN A 138 17.11 34.81 -4.23
CA GLN A 138 18.06 33.91 -4.89
C GLN A 138 17.96 34.13 -6.42
N THR A 139 18.29 35.34 -6.86
CA THR A 139 18.34 35.71 -8.27
C THR A 139 19.41 34.90 -8.96
N HIS A 140 18.98 34.11 -9.93
CA HIS A 140 19.76 33.07 -10.58
C HIS A 140 20.90 33.64 -11.42
N LYS A 141 22.14 33.26 -11.06
CA LYS A 141 23.28 33.49 -11.94
C LYS A 141 23.18 32.66 -13.21
N ASN A 142 22.60 31.47 -13.12
CA ASN A 142 22.39 30.52 -14.21
C ASN A 142 21.30 29.49 -13.88
N HIS A 143 20.95 28.65 -14.86
CA HIS A 143 19.94 27.62 -14.72
C HIS A 143 20.29 26.55 -13.67
N ALA A 144 21.57 26.17 -13.56
CA ALA A 144 22.05 25.19 -12.57
C ALA A 144 21.79 25.66 -11.12
N ALA A 145 22.12 26.93 -10.84
CA ALA A 145 21.88 27.54 -9.53
C ALA A 145 20.36 27.62 -9.20
N PHE A 146 19.52 27.88 -10.21
CA PHE A 146 18.07 27.83 -10.02
C PHE A 146 17.61 26.43 -9.60
N ILE A 147 18.00 25.40 -10.34
CA ILE A 147 17.62 24.02 -10.05
C ILE A 147 18.15 23.61 -8.67
N TYR A 148 19.36 23.95 -8.32
CA TYR A 148 19.94 23.64 -7.01
C TYR A 148 19.11 24.24 -5.88
N ASN A 149 18.78 25.53 -5.96
CA ASN A 149 17.95 26.22 -4.96
C ASN A 149 16.52 25.70 -4.93
N PHE A 150 15.96 25.38 -6.10
CA PHE A 150 14.64 24.75 -6.19
C PHE A 150 14.58 23.43 -5.41
N ILE A 151 15.60 22.58 -5.56
CA ILE A 151 15.66 21.30 -4.87
C ILE A 151 15.93 21.49 -3.37
N GLN A 152 16.76 22.49 -3.00
CA GLN A 152 16.91 22.83 -1.58
C GLN A 152 15.58 23.20 -0.93
N VAL A 153 14.81 24.09 -1.53
CA VAL A 153 13.49 24.51 -1.01
C VAL A 153 12.51 23.33 -0.97
N LEU A 154 12.57 22.43 -1.94
CA LEU A 154 11.74 21.22 -1.96
C LEU A 154 12.02 20.30 -0.76
N LEU A 155 13.29 20.08 -0.43
CA LEU A 155 13.73 19.06 0.54
C LEU A 155 13.94 19.61 1.95
N ASP A 156 14.28 20.90 2.10
CA ASP A 156 14.60 21.52 3.38
C ASP A 156 13.38 21.54 4.32
N ASP A 157 13.53 20.98 5.52
CA ASP A 157 12.50 20.94 6.56
C ASP A 157 12.04 22.35 6.99
N ALA A 158 12.94 23.34 6.93
CA ALA A 158 12.61 24.75 7.22
C ALA A 158 11.74 25.39 6.10
N ALA A 159 11.71 24.78 4.93
CA ALA A 159 10.97 25.27 3.76
C ALA A 159 9.71 24.41 3.51
N LEU A 160 9.81 23.40 2.65
CA LEU A 160 8.68 22.52 2.34
C LEU A 160 8.82 21.13 2.98
N GLY A 161 10.04 20.67 3.28
CA GLY A 161 10.32 19.41 3.97
C GLY A 161 9.62 18.20 3.37
N MET A 162 9.54 18.12 2.03
CA MET A 162 8.73 17.08 1.38
C MET A 162 9.27 15.69 1.63
N GLU A 163 10.58 15.54 1.83
CA GLU A 163 11.21 14.25 2.09
C GLU A 163 10.80 13.64 3.44
N GLY A 164 10.63 14.48 4.47
CA GLY A 164 10.20 14.08 5.81
C GLY A 164 8.70 13.79 5.94
N LYS A 165 7.92 14.14 4.93
CA LYS A 165 6.46 13.93 4.94
C LYS A 165 6.06 12.54 4.46
N ALA A 166 4.90 12.08 4.92
CA ALA A 166 4.25 10.91 4.34
C ALA A 166 3.91 11.19 2.86
N LYS A 167 4.19 10.24 1.96
CA LYS A 167 3.86 10.34 0.53
C LYS A 167 2.40 10.72 0.28
N ALA A 168 1.52 10.22 1.14
CA ALA A 168 0.09 10.49 1.10
C ALA A 168 -0.26 11.97 1.07
N LEU A 169 0.56 12.80 1.73
CA LEU A 169 0.31 14.22 1.96
C LEU A 169 0.93 15.13 0.92
N LEU A 170 1.76 14.59 0.04
CA LEU A 170 2.46 15.40 -0.95
C LEU A 170 1.51 15.86 -2.06
N PRO A 171 1.58 17.13 -2.49
CA PRO A 171 0.83 17.65 -3.62
C PRO A 171 1.53 17.23 -4.93
N LEU A 172 1.40 15.95 -5.30
CA LEU A 172 2.11 15.37 -6.46
C LEU A 172 1.32 15.48 -7.76
N PHE A 173 0.02 15.73 -7.69
CA PHE A 173 -0.85 15.74 -8.86
C PHE A 173 -1.18 17.15 -9.29
N SER A 174 -0.61 17.58 -10.42
CA SER A 174 -0.99 18.82 -11.07
C SER A 174 -2.11 18.54 -12.06
N ASN A 175 -3.31 18.99 -11.73
CA ASN A 175 -4.35 19.03 -12.73
C ASN A 175 -5.16 20.32 -12.53
N SER A 176 -5.07 21.24 -13.49
CA SER A 176 -5.88 22.43 -13.52
C SER A 176 -7.40 22.16 -13.48
N LYS A 177 -7.81 20.90 -13.64
CA LYS A 177 -9.19 20.43 -13.59
C LYS A 177 -9.52 19.62 -12.32
N ALA A 178 -8.51 19.14 -11.56
CA ALA A 178 -8.74 18.38 -10.34
C ALA A 178 -8.65 19.31 -9.11
N ALA A 179 -9.68 19.28 -8.29
CA ALA A 179 -9.70 20.01 -7.02
C ALA A 179 -8.83 19.34 -5.92
N TYR A 180 -8.11 18.26 -6.26
CA TYR A 180 -7.42 17.38 -5.31
C TYR A 180 -5.98 17.15 -5.78
N ASP A 181 -5.01 17.38 -4.87
CA ASP A 181 -3.60 17.42 -5.21
C ASP A 181 -2.79 16.27 -4.59
N SER A 182 -3.31 15.64 -3.53
CA SER A 182 -2.61 14.61 -2.77
C SER A 182 -3.20 13.21 -2.98
N ALA A 183 -2.36 12.18 -2.80
CA ALA A 183 -2.83 10.81 -2.84
C ALA A 183 -3.85 10.50 -1.73
N PHE A 184 -3.76 11.17 -0.58
CA PHE A 184 -4.73 11.06 0.50
C PHE A 184 -6.14 11.49 0.06
N GLU A 185 -6.25 12.68 -0.54
CA GLU A 185 -7.53 13.19 -1.07
C GLU A 185 -8.10 12.27 -2.15
N LEU A 186 -7.25 11.86 -3.10
CA LEU A 186 -7.67 10.97 -4.19
C LEU A 186 -8.14 9.60 -3.71
N GLN A 187 -7.52 9.01 -2.68
CA GLN A 187 -7.98 7.75 -2.08
C GLN A 187 -9.37 7.88 -1.44
N ILE A 188 -9.68 9.05 -0.87
CA ILE A 188 -10.99 9.33 -0.28
C ILE A 188 -12.05 9.51 -1.37
N ILE A 189 -11.76 10.29 -2.40
CA ILE A 189 -12.66 10.50 -3.55
C ILE A 189 -12.96 9.17 -4.24
N GLU A 190 -11.93 8.35 -4.47
CA GLU A 190 -12.10 7.00 -5.02
C GLU A 190 -12.99 6.12 -4.11
N ALA A 191 -12.84 6.21 -2.78
CA ALA A 191 -13.69 5.45 -1.86
C ALA A 191 -15.16 5.91 -1.93
N LEU A 192 -15.40 7.22 -2.01
CA LEU A 192 -16.75 7.77 -2.19
C LEU A 192 -17.42 7.29 -3.46
N GLN A 193 -16.67 7.19 -4.56
CA GLN A 193 -17.13 6.66 -5.85
C GLN A 193 -17.35 5.13 -5.78
N LEU A 194 -16.41 4.39 -5.22
CA LEU A 194 -16.47 2.93 -5.07
C LEU A 194 -17.70 2.51 -4.26
N PHE A 195 -17.97 3.21 -3.17
CA PHE A 195 -19.07 2.92 -2.25
C PHE A 195 -20.30 3.81 -2.47
N SER A 196 -20.50 4.30 -3.69
CA SER A 196 -21.62 5.21 -4.01
C SER A 196 -23.01 4.63 -3.67
N GLY A 197 -23.18 3.31 -3.75
CA GLY A 197 -24.42 2.59 -3.37
C GLY A 197 -24.49 2.14 -1.91
N ILE A 198 -23.48 2.44 -1.08
CA ILE A 198 -23.40 2.02 0.32
C ILE A 198 -23.66 3.21 1.25
N THR A 199 -24.46 3.00 2.29
CA THR A 199 -24.91 4.07 3.21
C THR A 199 -23.76 4.83 3.88
N LYS A 200 -22.67 4.12 4.23
CA LYS A 200 -21.48 4.71 4.85
C LYS A 200 -20.23 4.32 4.10
N THR A 201 -19.47 5.31 3.66
CA THR A 201 -18.16 5.13 3.04
C THR A 201 -17.08 5.10 4.12
N LYS A 202 -16.61 3.91 4.46
CA LYS A 202 -15.55 3.73 5.46
C LYS A 202 -14.21 3.62 4.75
N ILE A 203 -13.28 4.50 5.15
CA ILE A 203 -11.87 4.43 4.72
C ILE A 203 -10.95 4.50 5.95
N HIS A 204 -9.97 3.66 5.96
CA HIS A 204 -8.98 3.57 7.03
C HIS A 204 -7.58 3.82 6.50
N PHE A 205 -6.84 4.69 7.16
CA PHE A 205 -5.43 4.95 6.88
C PHE A 205 -4.55 4.46 8.02
N THR A 206 -3.50 3.69 7.69
CA THR A 206 -2.42 3.43 8.64
C THR A 206 -1.33 4.46 8.42
N ILE A 207 -1.06 5.27 9.43
CA ILE A 207 -0.15 6.41 9.36
C ILE A 207 0.89 6.36 10.49
N ASP A 208 1.87 7.26 10.46
CA ASP A 208 2.75 7.52 11.59
C ASP A 208 2.09 8.51 12.55
N ALA A 209 2.26 8.28 13.86
CA ALA A 209 1.58 9.07 14.89
C ALA A 209 1.96 10.56 14.86
N ASP A 210 3.20 10.87 14.52
CA ASP A 210 3.73 12.23 14.37
C ASP A 210 3.15 12.96 13.15
N GLN A 211 2.68 12.22 12.14
CA GLN A 211 2.07 12.78 10.93
C GLN A 211 0.56 13.06 11.09
N LEU A 212 -0.10 12.56 12.15
CA LEU A 212 -1.54 12.70 12.33
C LEU A 212 -2.05 14.15 12.21
N PRO A 213 -1.41 15.18 12.80
CA PRO A 213 -1.88 16.56 12.65
C PRO A 213 -1.94 17.03 11.20
N HIS A 214 -1.03 16.56 10.35
CA HIS A 214 -1.01 16.93 8.93
C HIS A 214 -2.16 16.26 8.16
N PHE A 215 -2.46 14.99 8.48
CA PHE A 215 -3.61 14.29 7.90
C PHE A 215 -4.93 14.97 8.28
N ILE A 216 -5.11 15.33 9.55
CA ILE A 216 -6.31 16.05 10.04
C ILE A 216 -6.45 17.42 9.35
N ALA A 217 -5.33 18.16 9.20
CA ALA A 217 -5.38 19.47 8.52
C ALA A 217 -5.83 19.32 7.05
N LEU A 218 -5.38 18.26 6.36
CA LEU A 218 -5.76 18.00 4.97
C LEU A 218 -7.20 17.47 4.86
N GLU A 219 -7.65 16.64 5.81
CA GLU A 219 -9.04 16.18 5.93
C GLU A 219 -10.00 17.36 6.08
N ASN A 220 -9.68 18.34 6.94
CA ASN A 220 -10.49 19.54 7.13
C ASN A 220 -10.60 20.35 5.82
N LYS A 221 -9.50 20.55 5.10
CA LYS A 221 -9.52 21.21 3.77
C LYS A 221 -10.35 20.44 2.75
N LEU A 222 -10.28 19.12 2.77
CA LEU A 222 -11.06 18.28 1.87
C LEU A 222 -12.56 18.40 2.18
N SER A 223 -12.94 18.44 3.46
CA SER A 223 -14.35 18.53 3.88
C SER A 223 -15.04 19.79 3.35
N GLU A 224 -14.29 20.89 3.14
CA GLU A 224 -14.82 22.13 2.55
C GLU A 224 -15.13 21.98 1.03
N LYS A 225 -14.52 21.00 0.38
CA LYS A 225 -14.68 20.74 -1.07
C LYS A 225 -15.76 19.68 -1.35
N LEU A 226 -16.11 18.85 -0.36
CA LEU A 226 -17.10 17.80 -0.52
C LEU A 226 -18.53 18.35 -0.46
N SER A 227 -19.43 17.71 -1.20
CA SER A 227 -20.85 17.95 -1.04
C SER A 227 -21.34 17.51 0.35
N LYS A 228 -22.51 18.01 0.76
CA LYS A 228 -23.08 17.65 2.07
C LYS A 228 -23.32 16.14 2.19
N ASP A 229 -23.86 15.50 1.14
CA ASP A 229 -24.09 14.06 1.11
C ASP A 229 -22.80 13.25 1.24
N GLU A 230 -21.74 13.63 0.53
CA GLU A 230 -20.44 12.96 0.62
C GLU A 230 -19.86 13.09 2.02
N SER A 231 -19.90 14.28 2.63
CA SER A 231 -19.42 14.54 3.98
C SER A 231 -20.19 13.73 5.03
N GLU A 232 -21.52 13.63 4.90
CA GLU A 232 -22.36 12.86 5.84
C GLU A 232 -22.14 11.34 5.73
N ARG A 233 -21.77 10.84 4.54
CA ARG A 233 -21.49 9.42 4.31
C ARG A 233 -20.07 9.01 4.69
N LEU A 234 -19.10 9.92 4.60
CA LEU A 234 -17.68 9.64 4.79
C LEU A 234 -17.35 9.37 6.25
N GLN A 235 -16.59 8.29 6.50
CA GLN A 235 -16.01 7.96 7.80
C GLN A 235 -14.53 7.63 7.59
N ILE A 236 -13.66 8.50 8.09
CA ILE A 236 -12.21 8.32 8.04
C ILE A 236 -11.73 7.85 9.40
N GLU A 237 -10.93 6.78 9.40
CA GLU A 237 -10.31 6.24 10.61
C GLU A 237 -8.81 6.14 10.44
N TYR A 238 -8.07 6.32 11.53
CA TYR A 238 -6.62 6.24 11.55
C TYR A 238 -6.14 5.17 12.52
N SER A 239 -5.06 4.49 12.17
CA SER A 239 -4.29 3.67 13.10
C SER A 239 -2.79 3.83 12.87
N PHE A 240 -2.02 3.40 13.86
CA PHE A 240 -0.56 3.47 13.82
C PHE A 240 0.03 2.07 13.75
N GLN A 241 1.14 1.93 13.02
CA GLN A 241 1.90 0.69 13.04
C GLN A 241 2.47 0.49 14.46
N ASP A 242 2.26 -0.70 15.02
CA ASP A 242 2.83 -1.03 16.34
C ASP A 242 4.35 -1.16 16.23
N SER A 243 5.07 -0.40 17.04
CA SER A 243 6.53 -0.45 17.08
C SER A 243 7.09 -1.85 17.43
N LYS A 244 6.29 -2.73 18.05
CA LYS A 244 6.67 -4.14 18.26
C LYS A 244 6.94 -4.88 16.97
N THR A 245 6.35 -4.43 15.86
CA THR A 245 6.54 -5.02 14.52
C THR A 245 7.80 -4.54 13.81
N ASP A 246 8.53 -3.57 14.35
CA ASP A 246 9.78 -3.09 13.76
C ASP A 246 10.81 -4.21 13.71
N SER A 247 11.63 -4.22 12.67
CA SER A 247 12.66 -5.21 12.47
C SER A 247 14.06 -4.66 12.67
N ILE A 248 14.94 -5.54 13.15
CA ILE A 248 16.39 -5.27 13.12
C ILE A 248 16.91 -5.29 11.68
N ALA A 249 18.05 -4.66 11.46
CA ALA A 249 18.72 -4.65 10.16
C ALA A 249 20.12 -5.29 10.25
N LEU A 250 20.52 -5.98 9.19
CA LEU A 250 21.87 -6.52 9.02
C LEU A 250 22.63 -5.69 7.97
N LEU A 251 23.90 -5.45 8.23
CA LEU A 251 24.85 -4.96 7.25
C LEU A 251 25.22 -6.07 6.25
N LYS A 252 25.85 -5.73 5.13
CA LYS A 252 26.30 -6.70 4.10
C LYS A 252 27.20 -7.82 4.62
N ASN A 253 27.85 -7.60 5.76
CA ASN A 253 28.73 -8.58 6.44
C ASN A 253 28.04 -9.37 7.57
N ASP A 254 26.71 -9.45 7.55
CA ASP A 254 25.86 -10.11 8.55
C ASP A 254 25.98 -9.55 9.99
N ARG A 255 26.54 -8.35 10.14
CA ARG A 255 26.58 -7.65 11.43
C ARG A 255 25.30 -6.86 11.64
N LEU A 256 24.85 -6.78 12.90
CA LEU A 256 23.72 -5.97 13.30
C LEU A 256 24.03 -4.48 13.12
N LEU A 257 23.07 -3.76 12.54
CA LEU A 257 23.18 -2.29 12.41
C LEU A 257 22.96 -1.63 13.77
N ARG A 258 23.90 -0.72 14.15
CA ARG A 258 23.90 -0.02 15.43
C ARG A 258 24.08 1.49 15.22
N ASP A 259 23.57 2.27 16.18
CA ASP A 259 23.80 3.71 16.28
C ASP A 259 25.19 4.04 16.91
N GLU A 260 25.45 5.33 17.11
CA GLU A 260 26.69 5.84 17.70
C GLU A 260 26.88 5.41 19.16
N ASP A 261 25.78 5.20 19.89
CA ASP A 261 25.75 4.69 21.26
C ASP A 261 25.82 3.16 21.33
N ASN A 262 26.06 2.49 20.19
CA ASN A 262 26.11 1.04 20.05
C ASN A 262 24.77 0.32 20.31
N ASN A 263 23.63 1.03 20.33
CA ASN A 263 22.30 0.39 20.41
C ASN A 263 21.88 -0.15 19.05
N LEU A 264 21.03 -1.18 19.05
CA LEU A 264 20.46 -1.72 17.82
C LEU A 264 19.48 -0.74 17.18
N ILE A 265 19.65 -0.50 15.89
CA ILE A 265 18.72 0.31 15.10
C ILE A 265 17.58 -0.56 14.63
N PHE A 266 16.35 -0.14 14.95
CA PHE A 266 15.12 -0.74 14.47
C PHE A 266 14.57 0.05 13.28
N ARG A 267 14.04 -0.67 12.31
CA ARG A 267 13.40 -0.09 11.14
C ARG A 267 11.96 -0.56 11.04
N LYS A 268 11.07 0.32 10.63
CA LYS A 268 9.68 -0.05 10.35
C LYS A 268 9.64 -1.19 9.35
N SER A 269 8.90 -2.23 9.69
CA SER A 269 8.65 -3.35 8.80
C SER A 269 7.68 -2.96 7.69
N GLY A 270 7.68 -3.75 6.60
CA GLY A 270 6.77 -3.54 5.47
C GLY A 270 5.31 -3.86 5.81
N HIS A 271 4.46 -3.92 4.79
CA HIS A 271 3.00 -4.04 4.92
C HIS A 271 2.53 -5.25 5.76
N GLY A 272 3.34 -6.31 5.89
CA GLY A 272 3.04 -7.44 6.77
C GLY A 272 2.89 -7.05 8.24
N ALA A 273 3.55 -5.97 8.69
CA ALA A 273 3.43 -5.43 10.04
C ALA A 273 2.03 -4.85 10.32
N LEU A 274 1.27 -4.52 9.29
CA LEU A 274 -0.08 -3.96 9.40
C LEU A 274 -1.18 -5.03 9.59
N PHE A 275 -0.79 -6.30 9.69
CA PHE A 275 -1.76 -7.36 9.86
C PHE A 275 -2.60 -7.20 11.14
N ASP A 276 -1.99 -6.73 12.24
CA ASP A 276 -2.72 -6.46 13.47
C ASP A 276 -3.64 -5.24 13.36
N ASN A 277 -3.32 -4.27 12.50
CA ASN A 277 -4.20 -3.16 12.17
C ASN A 277 -5.44 -3.66 11.41
N ILE A 278 -5.24 -4.55 10.42
CA ILE A 278 -6.33 -5.16 9.63
C ILE A 278 -7.26 -6.00 10.50
N LYS A 279 -6.74 -6.79 11.43
CA LYS A 279 -7.53 -7.65 12.33
C LYS A 279 -8.54 -6.90 13.21
N ARG A 280 -8.36 -5.59 13.41
CA ARG A 280 -9.29 -4.77 14.21
C ARG A 280 -10.64 -4.59 13.54
N PHE A 281 -10.69 -4.76 12.22
CA PHE A 281 -11.90 -4.55 11.45
C PHE A 281 -12.68 -5.85 11.28
N ARG A 282 -13.98 -5.74 11.51
CA ARG A 282 -14.95 -6.77 11.17
C ARG A 282 -15.75 -6.26 9.98
N ALA A 283 -15.30 -6.58 8.78
CA ALA A 283 -15.96 -6.23 7.53
C ALA A 283 -16.11 -7.49 6.68
N ASP A 284 -17.19 -7.54 5.92
CA ASP A 284 -17.45 -8.64 4.97
C ASP A 284 -16.53 -8.53 3.76
N LEU A 285 -16.16 -7.29 3.39
CA LEU A 285 -15.26 -7.00 2.29
C LEU A 285 -14.29 -5.87 2.66
N MET A 286 -13.00 -6.12 2.43
CA MET A 286 -11.96 -5.11 2.63
C MET A 286 -11.18 -4.90 1.33
N PHE A 287 -11.22 -3.67 0.82
CA PHE A 287 -10.35 -3.23 -0.27
C PHE A 287 -9.03 -2.73 0.31
N ILE A 288 -7.94 -3.44 0.02
CA ILE A 288 -6.59 -3.04 0.44
C ILE A 288 -5.88 -2.46 -0.75
N LYS A 289 -5.52 -1.18 -0.70
CA LYS A 289 -4.87 -0.47 -1.80
C LYS A 289 -3.69 0.34 -1.31
N SER A 290 -2.56 0.29 -2.02
CA SER A 290 -1.41 1.15 -1.71
C SER A 290 -1.76 2.62 -1.91
N ILE A 291 -1.20 3.49 -1.06
CA ILE A 291 -1.37 4.94 -1.17
C ILE A 291 -0.94 5.47 -2.55
N ASP A 292 0.09 4.85 -3.14
CA ASP A 292 0.66 5.25 -4.42
C ASP A 292 -0.17 4.80 -5.64
N SER A 293 -1.23 3.99 -5.44
CA SER A 293 -2.01 3.39 -6.54
C SER A 293 -3.27 4.21 -6.84
N VAL A 294 -3.15 5.51 -6.99
CA VAL A 294 -4.28 6.40 -7.38
C VAL A 294 -3.87 7.35 -8.49
N TRP A 295 -4.85 7.73 -9.31
CA TRP A 295 -4.71 8.75 -10.35
C TRP A 295 -5.88 9.72 -10.30
N PRO A 296 -5.66 11.00 -10.58
CA PRO A 296 -6.74 11.98 -10.67
C PRO A 296 -7.76 11.57 -11.74
N MET A 297 -9.05 11.57 -11.37
CA MET A 297 -10.19 11.33 -12.28
C MET A 297 -10.18 9.95 -12.99
N ASP A 298 -9.59 8.92 -12.39
CA ASP A 298 -9.57 7.58 -12.96
C ASP A 298 -10.88 6.81 -12.68
N GLN A 299 -11.87 7.00 -13.54
CA GLN A 299 -13.12 6.24 -13.49
C GLN A 299 -12.92 4.74 -13.79
N GLN A 300 -11.90 4.40 -14.58
CA GLN A 300 -11.61 3.02 -14.93
C GLN A 300 -11.10 2.23 -13.71
N SER A 301 -10.26 2.84 -12.87
CA SER A 301 -9.80 2.22 -11.62
C SER A 301 -10.96 1.87 -10.70
N THR A 302 -11.93 2.75 -10.53
CA THR A 302 -13.14 2.50 -9.72
C THR A 302 -13.99 1.37 -10.32
N ALA A 303 -14.15 1.35 -11.64
CA ALA A 303 -14.90 0.30 -12.33
C ALA A 303 -14.24 -1.09 -12.15
N ILE A 304 -12.91 -1.17 -12.26
CA ILE A 304 -12.15 -2.40 -12.01
C ILE A 304 -12.29 -2.84 -10.55
N GLN A 305 -12.17 -1.92 -9.58
CA GLN A 305 -12.35 -2.24 -8.17
C GLN A 305 -13.77 -2.77 -7.87
N LYS A 306 -14.81 -2.19 -8.47
CA LYS A 306 -16.18 -2.71 -8.35
C LYS A 306 -16.30 -4.12 -8.94
N ALA A 307 -15.68 -4.37 -10.09
CA ALA A 307 -15.67 -5.70 -10.70
C ALA A 307 -14.94 -6.73 -9.79
N MET A 308 -13.79 -6.36 -9.23
CA MET A 308 -13.09 -7.21 -8.26
C MET A 308 -13.91 -7.47 -6.99
N GLY A 309 -14.61 -6.46 -6.48
CA GLY A 309 -15.52 -6.58 -5.35
C GLY A 309 -16.69 -7.51 -5.64
N GLY A 310 -17.29 -7.41 -6.82
CA GLY A 310 -18.37 -8.28 -7.27
C GLY A 310 -17.94 -9.72 -7.46
N LEU A 311 -16.78 -9.94 -8.08
CA LEU A 311 -16.16 -11.27 -8.18
C LEU A 311 -15.94 -11.87 -6.80
N TYR A 312 -15.38 -11.08 -5.85
CA TYR A 312 -15.20 -11.55 -4.48
C TYR A 312 -16.52 -11.97 -3.85
N LEU A 313 -17.54 -11.12 -3.91
CA LEU A 313 -18.85 -11.38 -3.29
C LEU A 313 -19.54 -12.62 -3.87
N GLU A 314 -19.51 -12.77 -5.19
CA GLU A 314 -20.08 -13.94 -5.85
C GLU A 314 -19.38 -15.22 -5.42
N ARG A 315 -18.02 -15.22 -5.45
CA ARG A 315 -17.23 -16.38 -5.01
C ARG A 315 -17.38 -16.68 -3.53
N PHE A 316 -17.45 -15.65 -2.70
CA PHE A 316 -17.69 -15.79 -1.26
C PHE A 316 -19.05 -16.44 -0.98
N ASN A 317 -20.09 -16.02 -1.66
CA ASN A 317 -21.43 -16.61 -1.53
C ASN A 317 -21.48 -18.07 -2.03
N GLN A 318 -20.77 -18.40 -3.12
CA GLN A 318 -20.62 -19.77 -3.60
C GLN A 318 -19.90 -20.66 -2.57
N ILE A 319 -18.77 -20.17 -2.02
CA ILE A 319 -18.03 -20.88 -0.95
C ILE A 319 -18.93 -21.12 0.27
N LYS A 320 -19.68 -20.12 0.69
CA LYS A 320 -20.61 -20.25 1.82
C LYS A 320 -21.65 -21.32 1.57
N SER A 321 -22.25 -21.35 0.38
CA SER A 321 -23.21 -22.38 -0.02
C SER A 321 -22.58 -23.78 -0.01
N LEU A 322 -21.37 -23.92 -0.56
CA LEU A 322 -20.65 -25.22 -0.57
C LEU A 322 -20.29 -25.70 0.85
N LEU A 323 -19.87 -24.77 1.73
CA LEU A 323 -19.61 -25.12 3.12
C LEU A 323 -20.88 -25.60 3.84
N ASP A 324 -22.02 -24.95 3.61
CA ASP A 324 -23.31 -25.37 4.17
C ASP A 324 -23.71 -26.77 3.64
N GLN A 325 -23.50 -27.05 2.35
CA GLN A 325 -23.78 -28.37 1.75
C GLN A 325 -22.86 -29.47 2.33
N LEU A 326 -21.55 -29.17 2.46
CA LEU A 326 -20.57 -30.10 3.04
C LEU A 326 -20.90 -30.41 4.51
N GLN A 327 -21.25 -29.39 5.31
CA GLN A 327 -21.64 -29.58 6.71
C GLN A 327 -22.91 -30.42 6.87
N ASN A 328 -23.82 -30.36 5.89
CA ASN A 328 -25.02 -31.18 5.87
C ASN A 328 -24.82 -32.54 5.17
N ALA A 329 -23.58 -32.88 4.82
CA ALA A 329 -23.21 -34.16 4.20
C ALA A 329 -24.03 -34.50 2.93
N ILE A 330 -24.33 -33.50 2.11
CA ILE A 330 -25.03 -33.68 0.85
C ILE A 330 -24.16 -34.46 -0.13
N ALA A 331 -24.69 -35.52 -0.74
CA ALA A 331 -23.89 -36.48 -1.54
C ALA A 331 -23.11 -35.81 -2.71
N THR A 332 -23.71 -34.79 -3.37
CA THR A 332 -23.07 -34.11 -4.51
C THR A 332 -22.05 -33.06 -4.10
N SER A 333 -21.97 -32.69 -2.80
CA SER A 333 -21.16 -31.56 -2.32
C SER A 333 -19.66 -31.76 -2.53
N ILE A 334 -19.18 -33.00 -2.54
CA ILE A 334 -17.75 -33.31 -2.78
C ILE A 334 -17.38 -32.96 -4.22
N ASP A 335 -18.15 -33.43 -5.21
CA ASP A 335 -17.88 -33.18 -6.63
C ASP A 335 -18.05 -31.70 -6.95
N GLU A 336 -19.12 -31.06 -6.49
CA GLU A 336 -19.35 -29.61 -6.68
C GLU A 336 -18.22 -28.77 -6.08
N SER A 337 -17.73 -29.12 -4.88
CA SER A 337 -16.63 -28.43 -4.23
C SER A 337 -15.30 -28.61 -4.96
N THR A 338 -15.00 -29.82 -5.43
CA THR A 338 -13.76 -30.11 -6.17
C THR A 338 -13.75 -29.40 -7.52
N ASP A 339 -14.86 -29.37 -8.24
CA ASP A 339 -15.02 -28.66 -9.50
C ASP A 339 -14.90 -27.13 -9.32
N PHE A 340 -15.51 -26.59 -8.27
CA PHE A 340 -15.37 -25.19 -7.90
C PHE A 340 -13.92 -24.85 -7.59
N ILE A 341 -13.22 -25.63 -6.76
CA ILE A 341 -11.83 -25.40 -6.40
C ILE A 341 -10.94 -25.46 -7.64
N LYS A 342 -11.17 -26.40 -8.53
CA LYS A 342 -10.43 -26.56 -9.78
C LYS A 342 -10.63 -25.37 -10.71
N SER A 343 -11.86 -24.93 -10.89
CA SER A 343 -12.19 -23.81 -11.78
C SER A 343 -11.73 -22.46 -11.24
N CYS A 344 -11.92 -22.21 -9.93
CA CYS A 344 -11.61 -20.91 -9.32
C CYS A 344 -10.15 -20.73 -8.87
N PHE A 345 -9.49 -21.80 -8.43
CA PHE A 345 -8.15 -21.73 -7.87
C PHE A 345 -7.09 -22.45 -8.71
N HIS A 346 -7.48 -23.11 -9.82
CA HIS A 346 -6.61 -23.95 -10.64
C HIS A 346 -5.92 -25.08 -9.86
N ILE A 347 -6.58 -25.59 -8.82
CA ILE A 347 -6.08 -26.65 -7.94
C ILE A 347 -6.95 -27.90 -8.10
N ASP A 348 -6.37 -28.98 -8.61
CA ASP A 348 -7.02 -30.27 -8.69
C ASP A 348 -6.77 -31.05 -7.38
N LEU A 349 -7.83 -31.23 -6.59
CA LEU A 349 -7.79 -32.00 -5.35
C LEU A 349 -8.21 -33.46 -5.51
N SER A 350 -8.67 -33.90 -6.67
CA SER A 350 -9.23 -35.25 -6.91
C SER A 350 -8.24 -36.35 -6.51
N SER A 351 -6.95 -36.19 -6.86
CA SER A 351 -5.91 -37.14 -6.50
C SER A 351 -5.57 -37.14 -4.99
N LYS A 352 -5.75 -35.99 -4.33
CA LYS A 352 -5.45 -35.83 -2.89
C LYS A 352 -6.59 -36.32 -1.98
N LEU A 353 -7.79 -36.44 -2.52
CA LEU A 353 -8.96 -36.94 -1.82
C LEU A 353 -9.13 -38.46 -2.02
N LYS A 354 -8.49 -39.02 -3.05
CA LYS A 354 -8.57 -40.45 -3.37
C LYS A 354 -8.00 -41.30 -2.24
N GLY A 355 -8.81 -42.24 -1.74
CA GLY A 355 -8.44 -43.18 -0.68
C GLY A 355 -8.88 -42.78 0.74
N PHE A 356 -9.47 -41.58 0.89
CA PHE A 356 -10.14 -41.19 2.12
C PHE A 356 -11.62 -41.56 2.06
N ASP A 357 -12.20 -41.86 3.23
CA ASP A 357 -13.64 -42.06 3.33
C ASP A 357 -14.44 -40.75 3.13
N PHE A 358 -15.76 -40.87 3.11
CA PHE A 358 -16.65 -39.73 2.80
C PHE A 358 -16.51 -38.61 3.83
N GLU A 359 -16.41 -38.92 5.13
CA GLU A 359 -16.32 -37.92 6.19
C GLU A 359 -14.96 -37.19 6.15
N GLU A 360 -13.86 -37.92 5.92
CA GLU A 360 -12.53 -37.35 5.78
C GLU A 360 -12.42 -36.45 4.54
N GLN A 361 -13.05 -36.79 3.41
CA GLN A 361 -13.10 -35.96 2.22
C GLN A 361 -13.83 -34.65 2.50
N ILE A 362 -14.99 -34.70 3.15
CA ILE A 362 -15.75 -33.52 3.59
C ILE A 362 -14.90 -32.62 4.47
N GLN A 363 -14.25 -33.15 5.50
CA GLN A 363 -13.45 -32.34 6.42
C GLN A 363 -12.29 -31.63 5.69
N ARG A 364 -11.62 -32.32 4.78
CA ARG A 364 -10.53 -31.73 3.97
C ARG A 364 -11.00 -30.62 3.06
N LEU A 365 -12.19 -30.74 2.47
CA LEU A 365 -12.80 -29.71 1.64
C LEU A 365 -13.25 -28.51 2.49
N ILE A 366 -13.82 -28.72 3.66
CA ILE A 366 -14.13 -27.67 4.63
C ILE A 366 -12.87 -26.92 5.03
N ASP A 367 -11.80 -27.64 5.40
CA ASP A 367 -10.51 -27.03 5.77
C ASP A 367 -9.89 -26.21 4.63
N PHE A 368 -10.12 -26.63 3.38
CA PHE A 368 -9.66 -25.88 2.21
C PHE A 368 -10.50 -24.63 1.94
N LEU A 369 -11.82 -24.74 1.96
CA LEU A 369 -12.74 -23.66 1.61
C LEU A 369 -12.90 -22.63 2.75
N ASN A 370 -12.78 -23.07 4.01
CA ASN A 370 -12.88 -22.19 5.19
C ASN A 370 -11.57 -21.42 5.45
N ARG A 371 -11.03 -20.79 4.41
CA ARG A 371 -9.83 -19.94 4.44
C ARG A 371 -10.19 -18.53 4.02
N PRO A 372 -9.38 -17.53 4.44
CA PRO A 372 -9.57 -16.18 3.94
C PRO A 372 -9.50 -16.14 2.41
N LEU A 373 -10.55 -15.65 1.77
CA LEU A 373 -10.60 -15.42 0.33
C LEU A 373 -9.95 -14.09 -0.01
N ARG A 374 -9.16 -14.06 -1.09
CA ARG A 374 -8.54 -12.84 -1.60
C ARG A 374 -8.62 -12.82 -3.13
N VAL A 375 -9.04 -11.69 -3.68
CA VAL A 375 -8.94 -11.36 -5.10
C VAL A 375 -7.84 -10.33 -5.26
N CYS A 376 -6.90 -10.56 -6.18
CA CYS A 376 -5.78 -9.68 -6.47
C CYS A 376 -5.78 -9.33 -7.96
N GLY A 377 -5.49 -8.06 -8.29
CA GLY A 377 -5.33 -7.56 -9.64
C GLY A 377 -4.48 -6.30 -9.65
#